data_d724a4ec6e66f7b64c92c10662de7b7d
#
_entry.id   d724a4ec6e66f7b64c92c10662de7b7d
#
_cell.length_a   1.000
_cell.length_b   1.000
_cell.length_c   1.000
_cell.angle_alpha   90.00
_cell.angle_beta   90.00
_cell.angle_gamma   90.00
#
_symmetry.space_group_name_H-M   'P 1'
#
loop_
_entity.id
_entity.type
_entity.pdbx_description
1 polymer ?
#
loop_
_entity_poly.entity_id
_entity_poly.type
_entity_poly.pdbx_seq_one_letter_code
_entity_poly.pdbx_strand_id
1 'polypeptide(L)'
;MKLGKRSWLFIGIGLFLIVFVSLWMVYSQQNTVKKQLKEELNLAKTRLSSIQIEQLADRQSELEQQLEKTIAESEAARETLSRPMNSIIISDILFSTAEANSVNITEVSSSVASSVALEGVPCLALPITARIEGEVNNLVAFITQLNNDLASGIVKSVNLDISQPESSGKSAASIQMIIYRYEES
;
A
#
# COMPACT_ATOMS: atom_id res chain seq x y z
N MET A 1 18.54 81.87 51.73
CA MET A 1 18.94 80.65 52.48
C MET A 1 20.24 80.12 51.87
N LYS A 2 21.38 80.25 52.58
CA LYS A 2 22.65 79.72 52.12
C LYS A 2 22.67 78.26 52.54
N LEU A 3 22.39 77.31 51.61
CA LEU A 3 22.57 75.87 51.84
C LEU A 3 24.07 75.63 52.09
N GLY A 4 24.37 75.15 53.30
CA GLY A 4 25.75 74.89 53.69
C GLY A 4 26.35 73.78 52.83
N LYS A 5 27.65 73.78 52.57
CA LYS A 5 28.37 72.77 51.75
C LYS A 5 28.06 71.31 52.13
N ARG A 6 27.69 71.11 53.41
CA ARG A 6 27.28 69.77 53.91
C ARG A 6 25.92 69.28 53.35
N SER A 7 24.96 70.19 53.17
CA SER A 7 23.65 69.88 52.64
C SER A 7 23.71 69.49 51.15
N TRP A 8 24.62 70.05 50.38
CA TRP A 8 24.84 69.74 48.98
C TRP A 8 25.45 68.35 48.81
N LEU A 9 26.30 67.91 49.77
CA LEU A 9 26.89 66.59 49.81
C LEU A 9 25.85 65.49 50.08
N PHE A 10 24.90 65.72 50.95
CA PHE A 10 23.79 64.78 51.21
C PHE A 10 22.84 64.65 50.01
N ILE A 11 22.59 65.74 49.30
CA ILE A 11 21.78 65.66 48.06
C ILE A 11 22.50 64.82 46.97
N GLY A 12 23.81 65.04 46.83
CA GLY A 12 24.61 64.27 45.88
C GLY A 12 24.63 62.76 46.20
N ILE A 13 24.81 62.42 47.50
CA ILE A 13 24.75 60.97 47.91
C ILE A 13 23.36 60.34 47.70
N GLY A 14 22.31 61.15 48.02
CA GLY A 14 20.93 60.67 47.81
C GLY A 14 20.62 60.35 46.32
N LEU A 15 21.06 61.28 45.44
CA LEU A 15 20.85 61.08 43.98
C LEU A 15 21.68 59.92 43.45
N PHE A 16 22.89 59.72 43.94
CA PHE A 16 23.73 58.57 43.58
C PHE A 16 23.10 57.25 44.02
N LEU A 17 22.54 57.17 45.23
CA LEU A 17 21.85 55.97 45.71
C LEU A 17 20.62 55.63 44.87
N ILE A 18 19.83 56.66 44.47
CA ILE A 18 18.66 56.44 43.62
C ILE A 18 19.08 55.84 42.25
N VAL A 19 20.12 56.39 41.64
CA VAL A 19 20.64 55.88 40.37
C VAL A 19 21.18 54.46 40.53
N PHE A 20 21.89 54.20 41.62
CA PHE A 20 22.45 52.87 41.89
C PHE A 20 21.37 51.80 42.11
N VAL A 21 20.32 52.10 42.86
CA VAL A 21 19.18 51.24 43.08
C VAL A 21 18.41 50.98 41.78
N SER A 22 18.23 52.02 40.96
CA SER A 22 17.56 51.90 39.65
C SER A 22 18.33 50.99 38.70
N LEU A 23 19.65 51.16 38.63
CA LEU A 23 20.52 50.28 37.81
C LEU A 23 20.51 48.85 38.31
N TRP A 24 20.54 48.64 39.62
CA TRP A 24 20.47 47.27 40.18
C TRP A 24 19.14 46.63 39.90
N MET A 25 18.03 47.33 39.97
CA MET A 25 16.68 46.81 39.66
C MET A 25 16.57 46.41 38.19
N VAL A 26 17.08 47.21 37.26
CA VAL A 26 17.11 46.90 35.84
C VAL A 26 18.00 45.67 35.57
N TYR A 27 19.16 45.60 36.21
CA TYR A 27 20.07 44.47 36.07
C TYR A 27 19.47 43.16 36.64
N SER A 28 18.77 43.22 37.76
CA SER A 28 18.06 42.12 38.37
C SER A 28 16.92 41.61 37.46
N GLN A 29 16.12 42.50 36.89
CA GLN A 29 15.05 42.15 35.97
C GLN A 29 15.58 41.49 34.70
N GLN A 30 16.66 42.01 34.12
CA GLN A 30 17.26 41.38 32.92
C GLN A 30 17.77 39.99 33.20
N ASN A 31 18.28 39.71 34.40
CA ASN A 31 18.78 38.39 34.75
C ASN A 31 17.66 37.39 34.98
N THR A 32 16.49 37.82 35.45
CA THR A 32 15.29 37.00 35.64
C THR A 32 14.67 36.65 34.28
N VAL A 33 14.56 37.64 33.39
CA VAL A 33 14.04 37.44 32.03
C VAL A 33 14.94 36.48 31.23
N LYS A 34 16.27 36.63 31.36
CA LYS A 34 17.21 35.70 30.71
C LYS A 34 17.09 34.24 31.24
N LYS A 35 16.83 34.04 32.53
CA LYS A 35 16.59 32.71 33.10
C LYS A 35 15.28 32.11 32.60
N GLN A 36 14.19 32.88 32.62
CA GLN A 36 12.89 32.45 32.12
C GLN A 36 12.96 32.08 30.63
N LEU A 37 13.58 32.88 29.80
CA LEU A 37 13.75 32.64 28.39
C LEU A 37 14.57 31.35 28.12
N LYS A 38 15.59 31.09 28.96
CA LYS A 38 16.43 29.91 28.88
C LYS A 38 15.67 28.64 29.29
N GLU A 39 14.79 28.73 30.29
CA GLU A 39 13.92 27.66 30.74
C GLU A 39 12.84 27.35 29.66
N GLU A 40 12.20 28.37 29.09
CA GLU A 40 11.24 28.20 28.00
C GLU A 40 11.88 27.57 26.75
N LEU A 41 13.09 28.01 26.41
CA LEU A 41 13.83 27.45 25.28
C LEU A 41 14.20 25.98 25.51
N ASN A 42 14.60 25.61 26.72
CA ASN A 42 14.88 24.23 27.09
C ASN A 42 13.59 23.36 27.06
N LEU A 43 12.49 23.88 27.60
CA LEU A 43 11.19 23.22 27.55
C LEU A 43 10.71 23.02 26.11
N ALA A 44 10.82 24.04 25.28
CA ALA A 44 10.47 23.95 23.87
C ALA A 44 11.33 22.92 23.12
N LYS A 45 12.63 22.92 23.41
CA LYS A 45 13.58 21.96 22.81
C LYS A 45 13.28 20.52 23.24
N THR A 46 12.96 20.30 24.52
CA THR A 46 12.60 18.97 25.04
C THR A 46 11.27 18.50 24.46
N ARG A 47 10.27 19.38 24.35
CA ARG A 47 8.99 19.04 23.70
C ARG A 47 9.17 18.71 22.22
N LEU A 48 9.98 19.47 21.50
CA LEU A 48 10.26 19.21 20.10
C LEU A 48 10.95 17.85 19.90
N SER A 49 11.94 17.53 20.75
CA SER A 49 12.63 16.25 20.67
C SER A 49 11.72 15.07 21.02
N SER A 50 10.83 15.20 22.01
CA SER A 50 9.89 14.14 22.37
C SER A 50 8.87 13.88 21.24
N ILE A 51 8.33 14.95 20.63
CA ILE A 51 7.39 14.82 19.50
C ILE A 51 8.08 14.15 18.29
N GLN A 52 9.33 14.52 18.01
CA GLN A 52 10.08 13.91 16.91
C GLN A 52 10.35 12.41 17.14
N ILE A 53 10.71 12.03 18.37
CA ILE A 53 10.94 10.63 18.71
C ILE A 53 9.64 9.83 18.63
N GLU A 54 8.54 10.37 19.14
CA GLU A 54 7.22 9.72 19.09
C GLU A 54 6.75 9.53 17.64
N GLN A 55 6.87 10.56 16.79
CA GLN A 55 6.54 10.46 15.37
C GLN A 55 7.42 9.46 14.61
N LEU A 56 8.69 9.34 14.98
CA LEU A 56 9.58 8.34 14.38
C LEU A 56 9.22 6.92 14.81
N ALA A 57 8.86 6.72 16.09
CA ALA A 57 8.41 5.43 16.60
C ALA A 57 7.08 5.00 15.96
N ASP A 58 6.13 5.92 15.80
CA ASP A 58 4.86 5.66 15.13
C ASP A 58 5.07 5.26 13.66
N ARG A 59 5.91 6.01 12.94
CA ARG A 59 6.26 5.68 11.54
C ARG A 59 6.99 4.35 11.42
N GLN A 60 7.88 4.03 12.35
CA GLN A 60 8.55 2.74 12.35
C GLN A 60 7.54 1.61 12.53
N SER A 61 6.63 1.73 13.50
CA SER A 61 5.57 0.73 13.75
C SER A 61 4.66 0.58 12.54
N GLU A 62 4.29 1.68 11.88
CA GLU A 62 3.47 1.64 10.67
C GLU A 62 4.20 0.95 9.51
N LEU A 63 5.48 1.23 9.31
CA LEU A 63 6.31 0.59 8.29
C LEU A 63 6.51 -0.91 8.57
N GLU A 64 6.70 -1.29 9.83
CA GLU A 64 6.80 -2.70 10.23
C GLU A 64 5.49 -3.46 9.93
N GLN A 65 4.34 -2.87 10.24
CA GLN A 65 3.03 -3.45 9.91
C GLN A 65 2.81 -3.56 8.39
N GLN A 66 3.19 -2.53 7.63
CA GLN A 66 3.10 -2.57 6.17
C GLN A 66 4.02 -3.64 5.58
N LEU A 67 5.22 -3.79 6.11
CA LEU A 67 6.17 -4.81 5.69
C LEU A 67 5.61 -6.22 5.97
N GLU A 68 5.12 -6.47 7.18
CA GLU A 68 4.53 -7.75 7.56
C GLU A 68 3.33 -8.11 6.68
N LYS A 69 2.44 -7.13 6.43
CA LYS A 69 1.31 -7.30 5.52
C LYS A 69 1.76 -7.64 4.09
N THR A 70 2.75 -6.91 3.57
CA THR A 70 3.27 -7.13 2.21
C THR A 70 3.96 -8.50 2.09
N ILE A 71 4.67 -8.94 3.13
CA ILE A 71 5.28 -10.29 3.17
C ILE A 71 4.17 -11.34 3.15
N ALA A 72 3.15 -11.21 4.00
CA ALA A 72 2.03 -12.16 4.04
C ALA A 72 1.28 -12.22 2.70
N GLU A 73 1.03 -11.10 2.06
CA GLU A 73 0.41 -11.03 0.73
C GLU A 73 1.30 -11.68 -0.35
N SER A 74 2.61 -11.45 -0.28
CA SER A 74 3.58 -12.08 -1.18
C SER A 74 3.65 -13.60 -1.01
N GLU A 75 3.63 -14.08 0.23
CA GLU A 75 3.64 -15.51 0.55
C GLU A 75 2.34 -16.18 0.09
N ALA A 76 1.18 -15.57 0.32
CA ALA A 76 -0.11 -16.07 -0.16
C ALA A 76 -0.17 -16.12 -1.69
N ALA A 77 0.34 -15.12 -2.37
CA ALA A 77 0.45 -15.11 -3.82
C ALA A 77 1.39 -16.22 -4.34
N ARG A 78 2.55 -16.39 -3.67
CA ARG A 78 3.48 -17.49 -3.97
C ARG A 78 2.83 -18.86 -3.77
N GLU A 79 2.12 -19.08 -2.68
CA GLU A 79 1.43 -20.35 -2.42
C GLU A 79 0.40 -20.62 -3.51
N THR A 80 -0.36 -19.61 -3.92
CA THR A 80 -1.33 -19.74 -5.01
C THR A 80 -0.68 -20.13 -6.35
N LEU A 81 0.46 -19.49 -6.67
CA LEU A 81 1.21 -19.76 -7.90
C LEU A 81 2.02 -21.07 -7.83
N SER A 82 2.37 -21.55 -6.64
CA SER A 82 3.13 -22.79 -6.43
C SER A 82 2.25 -24.04 -6.47
N ARG A 83 0.93 -23.91 -6.42
CA ARG A 83 0.04 -25.07 -6.55
C ARG A 83 0.31 -25.74 -7.89
N PRO A 84 0.53 -27.06 -7.90
CA PRO A 84 0.81 -27.79 -9.14
C PRO A 84 -0.44 -27.77 -10.02
N MET A 85 -0.54 -26.78 -10.88
CA MET A 85 -1.55 -26.71 -11.94
C MET A 85 -1.10 -27.62 -13.08
N ASN A 86 -1.39 -28.89 -12.96
CA ASN A 86 -1.24 -29.83 -14.06
C ASN A 86 -2.36 -29.61 -15.09
N SER A 87 -2.08 -29.87 -16.36
CA SER A 87 -3.09 -29.83 -17.43
C SER A 87 -4.36 -30.63 -17.09
N ILE A 88 -4.23 -31.67 -16.27
CA ILE A 88 -5.35 -32.49 -15.78
C ILE A 88 -6.28 -31.66 -14.89
N ILE A 89 -5.75 -30.93 -13.90
CA ILE A 89 -6.54 -30.12 -12.98
C ILE A 89 -7.26 -28.99 -13.74
N ILE A 90 -6.57 -28.40 -14.71
CA ILE A 90 -7.15 -27.35 -15.56
C ILE A 90 -8.28 -27.89 -16.41
N SER A 91 -8.08 -29.08 -16.99
CA SER A 91 -9.12 -29.74 -17.74
C SER A 91 -10.32 -30.09 -16.86
N ASP A 92 -10.09 -30.55 -15.64
CA ASP A 92 -11.15 -30.88 -14.69
C ASP A 92 -11.97 -29.64 -14.32
N ILE A 93 -11.30 -28.48 -14.05
CA ILE A 93 -11.99 -27.21 -13.83
C ILE A 93 -12.79 -26.78 -15.05
N LEU A 94 -12.21 -26.90 -16.25
CA LEU A 94 -12.90 -26.53 -17.49
C LEU A 94 -14.17 -27.38 -17.72
N PHE A 95 -14.06 -28.70 -17.57
CA PHE A 95 -15.18 -29.61 -17.80
C PHE A 95 -16.24 -29.48 -16.71
N SER A 96 -15.88 -29.38 -15.45
CA SER A 96 -16.84 -29.20 -14.35
C SER A 96 -17.58 -27.86 -14.45
N THR A 97 -16.89 -26.78 -14.81
CA THR A 97 -17.53 -25.48 -15.04
C THR A 97 -18.44 -25.48 -16.26
N ALA A 98 -18.07 -26.22 -17.31
CA ALA A 98 -18.89 -26.38 -18.51
C ALA A 98 -20.18 -27.15 -18.21
N GLU A 99 -20.08 -28.23 -17.46
CA GLU A 99 -21.24 -29.02 -17.03
C GLU A 99 -22.19 -28.18 -16.16
N ALA A 100 -21.64 -27.45 -15.18
CA ALA A 100 -22.42 -26.58 -14.29
C ALA A 100 -23.21 -25.49 -15.04
N ASN A 101 -22.67 -24.99 -16.17
CA ASN A 101 -23.30 -23.95 -16.99
C ASN A 101 -24.01 -24.50 -18.25
N SER A 102 -24.16 -25.84 -18.40
CA SER A 102 -24.80 -26.46 -19.58
C SER A 102 -24.18 -26.05 -20.91
N VAL A 103 -22.86 -25.94 -20.93
CA VAL A 103 -22.03 -25.58 -22.07
C VAL A 103 -21.27 -26.82 -22.53
N ASN A 104 -21.12 -27.03 -23.84
CA ASN A 104 -20.38 -28.15 -24.42
C ASN A 104 -18.99 -27.68 -24.88
N ILE A 105 -17.93 -28.32 -24.38
CA ILE A 105 -16.56 -28.09 -24.83
C ILE A 105 -16.32 -28.97 -26.05
N THR A 106 -16.03 -28.35 -27.20
CA THR A 106 -15.78 -29.05 -28.46
C THR A 106 -14.29 -29.30 -28.71
N GLU A 107 -13.44 -28.41 -28.22
CA GLU A 107 -12.00 -28.50 -28.42
C GLU A 107 -11.24 -27.83 -27.25
N VAL A 108 -10.17 -28.47 -26.79
CA VAL A 108 -9.19 -27.86 -25.85
C VAL A 108 -7.82 -28.13 -26.42
N SER A 109 -7.05 -27.08 -26.58
CA SER A 109 -5.65 -27.17 -27.00
C SER A 109 -4.76 -26.37 -26.07
N SER A 110 -3.58 -26.90 -25.79
CA SER A 110 -2.56 -26.20 -25.00
C SER A 110 -1.29 -26.05 -25.80
N SER A 111 -0.67 -24.92 -25.72
CA SER A 111 0.68 -24.67 -26.29
C SER A 111 1.77 -25.05 -25.27
N VAL A 112 3.00 -25.09 -25.74
CA VAL A 112 4.13 -25.35 -24.85
C VAL A 112 4.27 -24.20 -23.84
N ALA A 113 4.49 -24.56 -22.57
CA ALA A 113 4.75 -23.57 -21.53
C ALA A 113 6.02 -22.77 -21.86
N SER A 114 5.98 -21.47 -21.65
CA SER A 114 7.10 -20.57 -21.86
C SER A 114 7.44 -19.82 -20.58
N SER A 115 8.74 -19.60 -20.33
CA SER A 115 9.18 -18.78 -19.20
C SER A 115 8.92 -17.29 -19.51
N VAL A 116 8.26 -16.60 -18.58
CA VAL A 116 7.89 -15.18 -18.67
C VAL A 116 8.17 -14.51 -17.34
N ALA A 117 8.70 -13.30 -17.35
CA ALA A 117 8.83 -12.50 -16.13
C ALA A 117 7.54 -11.69 -15.90
N LEU A 118 6.83 -11.97 -14.83
CA LEU A 118 5.68 -11.20 -14.39
C LEU A 118 6.12 -10.25 -13.27
N GLU A 119 6.16 -8.96 -13.55
CA GLU A 119 6.66 -7.93 -12.59
C GLU A 119 8.02 -8.27 -11.96
N GLY A 120 8.89 -8.93 -12.74
CA GLY A 120 10.23 -9.34 -12.28
C GLY A 120 10.30 -10.72 -11.61
N VAL A 121 9.17 -11.41 -11.46
CA VAL A 121 9.10 -12.78 -10.91
C VAL A 121 9.13 -13.78 -12.06
N PRO A 122 10.05 -14.77 -12.08
CA PRO A 122 10.08 -15.79 -13.11
C PRO A 122 8.88 -16.73 -12.96
N CYS A 123 8.07 -16.82 -14.01
CA CYS A 123 6.87 -17.65 -14.08
C CYS A 123 6.85 -18.46 -15.36
N LEU A 124 6.27 -19.66 -15.31
CA LEU A 124 5.89 -20.44 -16.49
C LEU A 124 4.48 -20.05 -16.89
N ALA A 125 4.31 -19.61 -18.14
CA ALA A 125 3.01 -19.29 -18.73
C ALA A 125 2.58 -20.45 -19.64
N LEU A 126 1.42 -21.02 -19.37
CA LEU A 126 0.79 -22.08 -20.18
C LEU A 126 -0.42 -21.51 -20.91
N PRO A 127 -0.31 -21.21 -22.22
CA PRO A 127 -1.44 -20.79 -23.02
C PRO A 127 -2.39 -21.96 -23.31
N ILE A 128 -3.68 -21.73 -23.11
CA ILE A 128 -4.74 -22.72 -23.39
C ILE A 128 -5.80 -22.04 -24.24
N THR A 129 -6.26 -22.73 -25.25
CA THR A 129 -7.40 -22.35 -26.09
C THR A 129 -8.49 -23.38 -25.95
N ALA A 130 -9.70 -22.92 -25.62
CA ALA A 130 -10.88 -23.77 -25.55
C ALA A 130 -11.96 -23.25 -26.52
N ARG A 131 -12.61 -24.18 -27.25
CA ARG A 131 -13.79 -23.90 -28.05
C ARG A 131 -15.00 -24.53 -27.39
N ILE A 132 -16.02 -23.71 -27.20
CA ILE A 132 -17.22 -24.07 -26.45
C ILE A 132 -18.47 -23.73 -27.26
N GLU A 133 -19.55 -24.49 -27.08
CA GLU A 133 -20.83 -24.28 -27.72
C GLU A 133 -21.95 -24.28 -26.69
N GLY A 134 -22.91 -23.38 -26.84
CA GLY A 134 -24.03 -23.27 -25.92
C GLY A 134 -24.93 -22.08 -26.24
N GLU A 135 -25.90 -21.85 -25.37
CA GLU A 135 -26.68 -20.62 -25.40
C GLU A 135 -25.83 -19.42 -24.93
N VAL A 136 -26.04 -18.23 -25.49
CA VAL A 136 -25.23 -17.04 -25.20
C VAL A 136 -25.16 -16.76 -23.69
N ASN A 137 -26.28 -16.87 -22.97
CA ASN A 137 -26.34 -16.62 -21.53
C ASN A 137 -25.49 -17.64 -20.76
N ASN A 138 -25.51 -18.92 -21.16
CA ASN A 138 -24.73 -19.99 -20.55
C ASN A 138 -23.24 -19.81 -20.84
N LEU A 139 -22.87 -19.36 -22.04
CA LEU A 139 -21.49 -19.04 -22.41
C LEU A 139 -20.94 -17.89 -21.55
N VAL A 140 -21.72 -16.83 -21.34
CA VAL A 140 -21.32 -15.70 -20.47
C VAL A 140 -21.17 -16.15 -19.02
N ALA A 141 -22.10 -16.97 -18.49
CA ALA A 141 -22.03 -17.50 -17.13
C ALA A 141 -20.78 -18.40 -16.97
N PHE A 142 -20.52 -19.27 -17.93
CA PHE A 142 -19.33 -20.12 -17.97
C PHE A 142 -18.03 -19.29 -17.91
N ILE A 143 -17.90 -18.27 -18.76
CA ILE A 143 -16.70 -17.43 -18.81
C ILE A 143 -16.50 -16.69 -17.49
N THR A 144 -17.58 -16.17 -16.90
CA THR A 144 -17.53 -15.46 -15.62
C THR A 144 -17.09 -16.38 -14.49
N GLN A 145 -17.69 -17.58 -14.42
CA GLN A 145 -17.34 -18.57 -13.41
C GLN A 145 -15.91 -19.07 -13.61
N LEU A 146 -15.53 -19.40 -14.83
CA LEU A 146 -14.17 -19.83 -15.15
C LEU A 146 -13.11 -18.82 -14.72
N ASN A 147 -13.35 -17.52 -14.96
CA ASN A 147 -12.43 -16.47 -14.55
C ASN A 147 -12.30 -16.34 -13.02
N ASN A 148 -13.34 -16.70 -12.27
CA ASN A 148 -13.32 -16.69 -10.81
C ASN A 148 -12.65 -17.97 -10.23
N ASP A 149 -12.83 -19.11 -10.90
CA ASP A 149 -12.34 -20.41 -10.42
C ASP A 149 -10.85 -20.62 -10.76
N LEU A 150 -10.33 -19.91 -11.76
CA LEU A 150 -8.92 -19.95 -12.14
C LEU A 150 -8.07 -19.03 -11.25
N ALA A 151 -7.62 -19.54 -10.11
CA ALA A 151 -6.84 -18.76 -9.14
C ALA A 151 -5.51 -18.20 -9.69
N SER A 152 -4.87 -18.87 -10.64
CA SER A 152 -3.61 -18.46 -11.27
C SER A 152 -3.72 -18.28 -12.79
N GLY A 153 -4.95 -18.21 -13.31
CA GLY A 153 -5.24 -18.05 -14.72
C GLY A 153 -5.90 -16.73 -15.07
N ILE A 154 -5.64 -16.25 -16.27
CA ILE A 154 -6.28 -15.04 -16.81
C ILE A 154 -6.90 -15.38 -18.16
N VAL A 155 -8.18 -15.07 -18.33
CA VAL A 155 -8.84 -15.11 -19.64
C VAL A 155 -8.36 -13.92 -20.44
N LYS A 156 -7.58 -14.16 -21.48
CA LYS A 156 -6.95 -13.13 -22.32
C LYS A 156 -7.90 -12.56 -23.37
N SER A 157 -8.63 -13.44 -24.01
CA SER A 157 -9.58 -13.05 -25.05
C SER A 157 -10.72 -14.05 -25.16
N VAL A 158 -11.89 -13.54 -25.50
CA VAL A 158 -13.07 -14.32 -25.82
C VAL A 158 -13.60 -13.83 -27.16
N ASN A 159 -13.76 -14.74 -28.09
CA ASN A 159 -14.37 -14.46 -29.38
C ASN A 159 -15.69 -15.25 -29.46
N LEU A 160 -16.81 -14.52 -29.48
CA LEU A 160 -18.15 -15.09 -29.54
C LEU A 160 -18.65 -15.05 -30.99
N ASP A 161 -19.00 -16.21 -31.50
CA ASP A 161 -19.67 -16.38 -32.78
C ASP A 161 -21.15 -16.69 -32.51
N ILE A 162 -21.97 -15.64 -32.68
CA ILE A 162 -23.41 -15.71 -32.42
C ILE A 162 -24.11 -16.20 -33.68
N SER A 163 -24.55 -17.47 -33.67
CA SER A 163 -25.34 -18.00 -34.74
C SER A 163 -26.71 -17.29 -34.85
N GLN A 164 -27.10 -16.93 -36.07
CA GLN A 164 -28.43 -16.39 -36.32
C GLN A 164 -29.53 -17.41 -35.96
N PRO A 165 -30.72 -16.92 -35.54
CA PRO A 165 -31.79 -17.79 -35.03
C PRO A 165 -32.30 -18.87 -36.02
N GLU A 166 -31.92 -18.80 -37.29
CA GLU A 166 -32.31 -19.75 -38.30
C GLU A 166 -31.47 -21.05 -38.38
N SER A 167 -30.28 -21.08 -37.69
CA SER A 167 -29.40 -22.24 -37.63
C SER A 167 -29.23 -22.73 -36.20
N SER A 168 -29.81 -23.90 -35.88
CA SER A 168 -29.67 -24.72 -34.66
C SER A 168 -29.61 -24.07 -33.27
N GLY A 169 -29.73 -22.75 -33.12
CA GLY A 169 -29.83 -22.04 -31.83
C GLY A 169 -28.60 -22.04 -30.91
N LYS A 170 -27.51 -22.69 -31.29
CA LYS A 170 -26.28 -22.74 -30.50
C LYS A 170 -25.24 -21.77 -31.03
N SER A 171 -24.71 -20.94 -30.15
CA SER A 171 -23.59 -20.07 -30.42
C SER A 171 -22.27 -20.73 -30.01
N ALA A 172 -21.18 -20.36 -30.66
CA ALA A 172 -19.84 -20.87 -30.33
C ALA A 172 -19.00 -19.76 -29.73
N ALA A 173 -18.13 -20.09 -28.79
CA ALA A 173 -17.13 -19.19 -28.27
C ALA A 173 -15.75 -19.81 -28.30
N SER A 174 -14.74 -19.03 -28.69
CA SER A 174 -13.34 -19.41 -28.57
C SER A 174 -12.72 -18.56 -27.45
N ILE A 175 -12.17 -19.24 -26.44
CA ILE A 175 -11.58 -18.64 -25.27
C ILE A 175 -10.10 -18.90 -25.30
N GLN A 176 -9.30 -17.85 -25.14
CA GLN A 176 -7.86 -17.94 -24.92
C GLN A 176 -7.56 -17.53 -23.49
N MET A 177 -6.88 -18.38 -22.75
CA MET A 177 -6.46 -18.15 -21.37
C MET A 177 -4.98 -18.45 -21.20
N ILE A 178 -4.37 -17.84 -20.23
CA ILE A 178 -2.99 -18.11 -19.83
C ILE A 178 -3.01 -18.47 -18.35
N ILE A 179 -2.35 -19.58 -18.01
CA ILE A 179 -2.19 -20.02 -16.64
C ILE A 179 -0.74 -19.81 -16.25
N TYR A 180 -0.52 -19.12 -15.14
CA TYR A 180 0.80 -18.84 -14.63
C TYR A 180 1.14 -19.80 -13.50
N ARG A 181 2.38 -20.28 -13.49
CA ARG A 181 2.95 -21.05 -12.41
C ARG A 181 4.30 -20.47 -12.04
N TYR A 182 4.59 -20.40 -10.76
CA TYR A 182 5.91 -20.00 -10.29
C TYR A 182 6.96 -21.03 -10.74
N GLU A 183 8.07 -20.55 -11.30
CA GLU A 183 9.21 -21.37 -11.68
C GLU A 183 10.18 -21.39 -10.49
N GLU A 184 10.21 -22.50 -9.77
CA GLU A 184 11.20 -22.72 -8.72
C GLU A 184 12.55 -22.98 -9.38
N SER A 185 13.53 -22.08 -9.13
CA SER A 185 14.91 -22.18 -9.64
C SER A 185 15.74 -23.20 -8.88
#